data_13a12d7643c74979eeb2dfc59f367d88
#
_entry.id   13a12d7643c74979eeb2dfc59f367d88
#
_cell.length_a   1.000
_cell.length_b   1.000
_cell.length_c   1.000
_cell.angle_alpha   90.00
_cell.angle_beta   90.00
_cell.angle_gamma   90.00
#
_symmetry.space_group_name_H-M   'P 1'
#
loop_
_entity.id
_entity.type
_entity.pdbx_description
1 polymer ?
#
loop_
_entity_poly.entity_id
_entity_poly.type
_entity_poly.pdbx_seq_one_letter_code
_entity_poly.pdbx_strand_id
1 'polypeptide(L)'
;AAGKLGIHIDLYESRYGQYQQDILDHKSGLYAFNPNIVVLAVHEGDLHLPEYSQRPEEDVRKEVSRWTGLWQMVTEHSRARIVQHNFALPCEIPTGHLTTRLSGSRYMMTQAVNTRLGEAAANAVSLVDCERLSALIGKQRWCDPRYWNMSKQAVALEALPLLGRHTAAVIAADLGLSRKCLVLDLDNTLWGGVIAEDGLAGIKLGQGPDGEAFVAFQEYLLKLKRKGVILTVCSKNNHADAIQPFEKHPEMRLKLQDIALFLANWESKPDNIRTIAKTLQIGLDALVFVDDNPVEREIVRKFLPEVDVIPLPEDPSYYLRTLSDYLLLETSSLTAEDTERTDQYRARAQIMELEAAAGSIEDFYRSLRMQAIVVPFDASQLPRIAQLIGKTNQFNLTTRRHGMAQLEAFVLDSSYVHLALRLRDRYTDHGLVSVMIARQQGDILDIDTWLMSCRVIGRTVETTMLEQLCRRAAQLGCTSLRGTYIPTQKNAMAADAYAKHGFERVGNHEGFEVWTYDLAAKGLIANTFVKPVDSWELADGAC
;
A
#
# COMPACT_ATOMS: atom_id res chain seq x y z
N ALA A 1 14.24 7.78 -11.62
CA ALA A 1 13.08 7.75 -10.72
C ALA A 1 13.31 6.73 -9.60
N ALA A 2 13.50 5.46 -9.92
CA ALA A 2 13.61 4.37 -8.94
C ALA A 2 14.74 4.58 -7.90
N GLY A 3 15.92 5.03 -8.30
CA GLY A 3 17.04 5.28 -7.38
C GLY A 3 16.73 6.30 -6.28
N LYS A 4 15.87 7.31 -6.54
CA LYS A 4 15.40 8.25 -5.52
C LYS A 4 14.47 7.61 -4.49
N LEU A 5 13.92 6.44 -4.80
CA LEU A 5 13.05 5.65 -3.93
C LEU A 5 13.80 4.53 -3.20
N GLY A 6 15.13 4.49 -3.31
CA GLY A 6 15.96 3.42 -2.76
C GLY A 6 15.79 2.07 -3.47
N ILE A 7 15.25 2.08 -4.70
CA ILE A 7 15.07 0.86 -5.50
C ILE A 7 16.32 0.67 -6.36
N HIS A 8 17.04 -0.41 -6.11
CA HIS A 8 18.11 -0.89 -7.00
C HIS A 8 17.49 -1.72 -8.12
N ILE A 9 17.95 -1.55 -9.34
CA ILE A 9 17.43 -2.25 -10.52
C ILE A 9 18.57 -2.98 -11.21
N ASP A 10 18.46 -4.32 -11.23
CA ASP A 10 19.14 -5.17 -12.17
C ASP A 10 18.17 -5.44 -13.32
N LEU A 11 18.61 -5.24 -14.56
CA LEU A 11 17.72 -5.25 -15.71
C LEU A 11 18.03 -6.45 -16.63
N TYR A 12 17.01 -7.24 -16.89
CA TYR A 12 16.92 -8.12 -18.04
C TYR A 12 16.01 -7.46 -19.09
N GLU A 13 16.47 -7.35 -20.30
CA GLU A 13 15.72 -6.78 -21.41
C GLU A 13 15.58 -7.83 -22.52
N SER A 14 14.33 -8.14 -22.88
CA SER A 14 14.03 -8.98 -24.03
C SER A 14 14.48 -8.31 -25.32
N ARG A 15 14.95 -9.10 -26.29
CA ARG A 15 15.25 -8.57 -27.62
C ARG A 15 14.01 -7.93 -28.24
N TYR A 16 14.22 -6.91 -29.04
CA TYR A 16 13.15 -6.17 -29.70
C TYR A 16 12.15 -7.11 -30.40
N GLY A 17 10.86 -6.98 -30.08
CA GLY A 17 9.77 -7.79 -30.62
C GLY A 17 9.73 -9.25 -30.12
N GLN A 18 10.60 -9.67 -29.19
CA GLN A 18 10.68 -11.07 -28.73
C GLN A 18 10.13 -11.30 -27.31
N TYR A 19 9.58 -10.29 -26.65
CA TYR A 19 9.11 -10.42 -25.27
C TYR A 19 8.05 -11.53 -25.09
N GLN A 20 7.17 -11.74 -26.09
CA GLN A 20 6.18 -12.80 -26.03
C GLN A 20 6.83 -14.19 -26.07
N GLN A 21 7.87 -14.39 -26.88
CA GLN A 21 8.62 -15.64 -26.95
C GLN A 21 9.33 -15.92 -25.64
N ASP A 22 9.95 -14.88 -25.03
CA ASP A 22 10.60 -15.01 -23.72
C ASP A 22 9.60 -15.41 -22.63
N ILE A 23 8.35 -14.91 -22.67
CA ILE A 23 7.30 -15.27 -21.75
C ILE A 23 6.78 -16.71 -21.97
N LEU A 24 6.64 -17.13 -23.23
CA LEU A 24 6.09 -18.45 -23.58
C LEU A 24 7.11 -19.59 -23.41
N ASP A 25 8.39 -19.30 -23.52
CA ASP A 25 9.45 -20.30 -23.32
C ASP A 25 9.93 -20.30 -21.87
N HIS A 26 9.52 -21.31 -21.09
CA HIS A 26 9.91 -21.49 -19.69
C HIS A 26 11.42 -21.65 -19.47
N LYS A 27 12.23 -21.85 -20.52
CA LYS A 27 13.71 -21.93 -20.50
C LYS A 27 14.37 -20.62 -20.97
N SER A 28 13.60 -19.60 -21.24
CA SER A 28 14.13 -18.32 -21.72
C SER A 28 15.03 -17.63 -20.69
N GLY A 29 15.79 -16.65 -21.15
CA GLY A 29 16.61 -15.81 -20.30
C GLY A 29 15.80 -15.04 -19.24
N LEU A 30 14.53 -14.74 -19.52
CA LEU A 30 13.62 -14.10 -18.57
C LEU A 30 13.50 -14.93 -17.27
N TYR A 31 13.18 -16.22 -17.38
CA TYR A 31 13.00 -17.08 -16.20
C TYR A 31 14.35 -17.48 -15.58
N ALA A 32 15.41 -17.60 -16.38
CA ALA A 32 16.77 -17.82 -15.87
C ALA A 32 17.27 -16.63 -15.04
N PHE A 33 16.88 -15.39 -15.40
CA PHE A 33 17.17 -14.17 -14.64
C PHE A 33 16.41 -14.11 -13.30
N ASN A 34 15.29 -14.82 -13.16
CA ASN A 34 14.47 -14.89 -11.95
C ASN A 34 14.03 -13.48 -11.44
N PRO A 35 13.28 -12.71 -12.24
CA PRO A 35 12.94 -11.34 -11.92
C PRO A 35 12.03 -11.23 -10.69
N ASN A 36 12.14 -10.13 -9.95
CA ASN A 36 11.16 -9.76 -8.93
C ASN A 36 9.92 -9.08 -9.54
N ILE A 37 10.12 -8.36 -10.66
CA ILE A 37 9.06 -7.64 -11.37
C ILE A 37 9.28 -7.83 -12.87
N VAL A 38 8.21 -8.14 -13.58
CA VAL A 38 8.16 -8.12 -15.06
C VAL A 38 7.40 -6.88 -15.49
N VAL A 39 8.06 -6.00 -16.23
CA VAL A 39 7.44 -4.80 -16.82
C VAL A 39 7.10 -5.07 -18.27
N LEU A 40 5.80 -5.08 -18.60
CA LEU A 40 5.31 -5.13 -19.98
C LEU A 40 5.16 -3.69 -20.49
N ALA A 41 6.26 -3.14 -21.02
CA ALA A 41 6.32 -1.77 -21.56
C ALA A 41 5.79 -1.75 -23.00
N VAL A 42 4.51 -2.02 -23.15
CA VAL A 42 3.83 -2.18 -24.44
C VAL A 42 3.15 -0.90 -24.88
N HIS A 43 2.75 -0.85 -26.15
CA HIS A 43 2.09 0.31 -26.76
C HIS A 43 0.94 -0.10 -27.70
N GLU A 44 0.20 0.86 -28.22
CA GLU A 44 -0.99 0.63 -29.05
C GLU A 44 -0.69 -0.21 -30.29
N GLY A 45 0.51 -0.11 -30.88
CA GLY A 45 0.93 -0.93 -32.01
C GLY A 45 1.08 -2.43 -31.70
N ASP A 46 1.15 -2.83 -30.42
CA ASP A 46 1.17 -4.23 -30.00
C ASP A 46 -0.22 -4.88 -29.98
N LEU A 47 -1.30 -4.10 -30.17
CA LEU A 47 -2.66 -4.60 -30.23
C LEU A 47 -2.96 -5.25 -31.59
N HIS A 48 -3.49 -6.47 -31.56
CA HIS A 48 -3.93 -7.21 -32.73
C HIS A 48 -5.37 -6.86 -33.09
N LEU A 49 -5.68 -5.57 -33.18
CA LEU A 49 -6.99 -5.06 -33.54
C LEU A 49 -7.00 -4.53 -34.98
N PRO A 50 -8.06 -4.81 -35.77
CA PRO A 50 -8.22 -4.19 -37.10
C PRO A 50 -8.56 -2.69 -36.96
N GLU A 51 -8.37 -1.91 -38.04
CA GLU A 51 -8.79 -0.50 -38.07
C GLU A 51 -10.29 -0.32 -37.86
N TYR A 52 -11.08 -1.30 -38.36
CA TYR A 52 -12.52 -1.39 -38.15
C TYR A 52 -12.97 -2.84 -38.08
N SER A 53 -13.85 -3.16 -37.14
CA SER A 53 -14.42 -4.49 -36.96
C SER A 53 -15.95 -4.45 -37.06
N GLN A 54 -16.52 -5.52 -37.69
CA GLN A 54 -17.94 -5.80 -37.64
C GLN A 54 -18.35 -6.56 -36.37
N ARG A 55 -17.36 -7.08 -35.62
CA ARG A 55 -17.54 -7.85 -34.37
C ARG A 55 -16.62 -7.33 -33.25
N PRO A 56 -16.75 -6.05 -32.88
CA PRO A 56 -15.81 -5.41 -31.96
C PRO A 56 -15.71 -6.12 -30.60
N GLU A 57 -16.83 -6.64 -30.09
CA GLU A 57 -16.86 -7.35 -28.81
C GLU A 57 -16.05 -8.67 -28.83
N GLU A 58 -16.04 -9.37 -29.96
CA GLU A 58 -15.28 -10.60 -30.15
C GLU A 58 -13.77 -10.28 -30.23
N ASP A 59 -13.41 -9.28 -31.01
CA ASP A 59 -12.01 -8.88 -31.19
C ASP A 59 -11.41 -8.33 -29.89
N VAL A 60 -12.15 -7.48 -29.16
CA VAL A 60 -11.75 -7.01 -27.84
C VAL A 60 -11.56 -8.17 -26.85
N ARG A 61 -12.50 -9.14 -26.83
CA ARG A 61 -12.37 -10.28 -25.94
C ARG A 61 -11.15 -11.14 -26.28
N LYS A 62 -10.87 -11.40 -27.56
CA LYS A 62 -9.67 -12.12 -28.01
C LYS A 62 -8.40 -11.42 -27.58
N GLU A 63 -8.37 -10.10 -27.73
CA GLU A 63 -7.20 -9.29 -27.38
C GLU A 63 -6.96 -9.28 -25.86
N VAL A 64 -8.01 -9.10 -25.07
CA VAL A 64 -7.92 -9.21 -23.61
C VAL A 64 -7.44 -10.59 -23.18
N SER A 65 -8.00 -11.67 -23.79
CA SER A 65 -7.56 -13.05 -23.49
C SER A 65 -6.10 -13.30 -23.83
N ARG A 66 -5.59 -12.67 -24.88
CA ARG A 66 -4.15 -12.73 -25.24
C ARG A 66 -3.27 -12.15 -24.15
N TRP A 67 -3.61 -10.96 -23.64
CA TRP A 67 -2.84 -10.30 -22.58
C TRP A 67 -2.94 -11.02 -21.25
N THR A 68 -4.13 -11.42 -20.84
CA THR A 68 -4.33 -12.19 -19.61
C THR A 68 -3.65 -13.56 -19.68
N GLY A 69 -3.57 -14.18 -20.85
CA GLY A 69 -2.79 -15.39 -21.08
C GLY A 69 -1.28 -15.18 -20.86
N LEU A 70 -0.72 -14.05 -21.32
CA LEU A 70 0.68 -13.72 -21.04
C LEU A 70 0.90 -13.50 -19.52
N TRP A 71 -0.02 -12.85 -18.82
CA TRP A 71 0.07 -12.70 -17.36
C TRP A 71 0.07 -14.06 -16.66
N GLN A 72 -0.81 -14.96 -17.08
CA GLN A 72 -0.88 -16.30 -16.53
C GLN A 72 0.46 -17.05 -16.72
N MET A 73 1.03 -17.04 -17.92
CA MET A 73 2.33 -17.67 -18.18
C MET A 73 3.43 -17.15 -17.28
N VAL A 74 3.51 -15.83 -17.07
CA VAL A 74 4.50 -15.24 -16.16
C VAL A 74 4.28 -15.73 -14.72
N THR A 75 3.03 -15.78 -14.26
CA THR A 75 2.71 -16.20 -12.88
C THR A 75 2.88 -17.69 -12.64
N GLU A 76 2.68 -18.53 -13.65
CA GLU A 76 2.93 -19.98 -13.58
C GLU A 76 4.42 -20.32 -13.46
N HIS A 77 5.28 -19.56 -14.13
CA HIS A 77 6.70 -19.86 -14.23
C HIS A 77 7.62 -18.97 -13.39
N SER A 78 7.08 -17.92 -12.75
CA SER A 78 7.87 -17.06 -11.88
C SER A 78 7.06 -16.54 -10.69
N ARG A 79 7.79 -16.01 -9.69
CA ARG A 79 7.20 -15.29 -8.55
C ARG A 79 7.14 -13.78 -8.79
N ALA A 80 7.43 -13.34 -10.00
CA ALA A 80 7.48 -11.93 -10.34
C ALA A 80 6.08 -11.30 -10.26
N ARG A 81 6.02 -10.05 -9.81
CA ARG A 81 4.86 -9.19 -10.02
C ARG A 81 4.89 -8.65 -11.43
N ILE A 82 3.72 -8.40 -12.00
CA ILE A 82 3.60 -7.86 -13.35
C ILE A 82 3.16 -6.40 -13.25
N VAL A 83 3.89 -5.53 -13.95
CA VAL A 83 3.51 -4.13 -14.17
C VAL A 83 3.33 -3.95 -15.67
N GLN A 84 2.11 -3.67 -16.12
CA GLN A 84 1.83 -3.46 -17.53
C GLN A 84 1.44 -2.02 -17.83
N HIS A 85 1.99 -1.48 -18.90
CA HIS A 85 1.50 -0.25 -19.50
C HIS A 85 0.19 -0.54 -20.26
N ASN A 86 -0.87 0.26 -20.03
CA ASN A 86 -2.03 0.21 -20.90
C ASN A 86 -1.77 1.01 -22.19
N PHE A 87 -2.72 1.05 -23.09
CA PHE A 87 -2.55 1.55 -24.45
C PHE A 87 -3.03 2.99 -24.57
N ALA A 88 -2.12 3.91 -24.86
CA ALA A 88 -2.47 5.28 -25.22
C ALA A 88 -3.23 5.28 -26.55
N LEU A 89 -4.40 5.90 -26.58
CA LEU A 89 -5.23 5.99 -27.78
C LEU A 89 -4.53 6.86 -28.84
N PRO A 90 -4.65 6.53 -30.13
CA PRO A 90 -4.01 7.27 -31.22
C PRO A 90 -4.52 8.72 -31.27
N CYS A 91 -3.63 9.62 -31.70
CA CYS A 91 -3.93 11.04 -31.88
C CYS A 91 -4.62 11.29 -33.25
N GLU A 92 -4.12 10.61 -34.27
CA GLU A 92 -4.61 10.72 -35.64
C GLU A 92 -5.79 9.81 -35.87
N ILE A 93 -7.00 10.37 -35.97
CA ILE A 93 -8.25 9.63 -36.13
C ILE A 93 -8.92 10.07 -37.43
N PRO A 94 -8.89 9.24 -38.50
CA PRO A 94 -9.45 9.61 -39.79
C PRO A 94 -10.96 9.92 -39.75
N THR A 95 -11.70 9.31 -38.85
CA THR A 95 -13.15 9.51 -38.65
C THR A 95 -13.48 10.72 -37.77
N GLY A 96 -12.47 11.39 -37.19
CA GLY A 96 -12.67 12.54 -36.34
C GLY A 96 -13.66 12.27 -35.20
N HIS A 97 -14.55 13.21 -34.91
CA HIS A 97 -15.52 13.09 -33.82
C HIS A 97 -16.55 11.95 -34.01
N LEU A 98 -16.75 11.49 -35.26
CA LEU A 98 -17.65 10.36 -35.53
C LEU A 98 -17.19 9.07 -34.84
N THR A 99 -15.89 8.91 -34.60
CA THR A 99 -15.29 7.76 -33.94
C THR A 99 -16.00 7.35 -32.65
N THR A 100 -16.46 8.32 -31.85
CA THR A 100 -17.19 8.06 -30.59
C THR A 100 -18.50 7.29 -30.77
N ARG A 101 -19.03 7.25 -31.99
CA ARG A 101 -20.26 6.52 -32.37
C ARG A 101 -19.98 5.21 -33.11
N LEU A 102 -18.72 4.90 -33.36
CA LEU A 102 -18.28 3.73 -34.14
C LEU A 102 -17.61 2.70 -33.20
N SER A 103 -18.40 1.88 -32.52
CA SER A 103 -17.88 0.87 -31.57
C SER A 103 -16.87 -0.09 -32.20
N GLY A 104 -16.96 -0.33 -33.53
CA GLY A 104 -16.02 -1.16 -34.27
C GLY A 104 -14.72 -0.45 -34.69
N SER A 105 -14.55 0.83 -34.43
CA SER A 105 -13.29 1.52 -34.71
C SER A 105 -12.17 1.05 -33.79
N ARG A 106 -10.94 1.00 -34.31
CA ARG A 106 -9.76 0.64 -33.52
C ARG A 106 -9.65 1.49 -32.23
N TYR A 107 -9.95 2.79 -32.33
CA TYR A 107 -9.98 3.70 -31.18
C TYR A 107 -10.91 3.20 -30.06
N MET A 108 -12.18 2.91 -30.37
CA MET A 108 -13.17 2.47 -29.39
C MET A 108 -12.84 1.06 -28.85
N MET A 109 -12.33 0.18 -29.70
CA MET A 109 -11.88 -1.15 -29.27
C MET A 109 -10.67 -1.06 -28.33
N THR A 110 -9.67 -0.20 -28.60
CA THR A 110 -8.53 0.02 -27.71
C THR A 110 -8.98 0.54 -26.34
N GLN A 111 -9.94 1.47 -26.31
CA GLN A 111 -10.53 1.96 -25.05
C GLN A 111 -11.22 0.81 -24.29
N ALA A 112 -11.97 -0.03 -24.99
CA ALA A 112 -12.63 -1.20 -24.39
C ALA A 112 -11.62 -2.23 -23.86
N VAL A 113 -10.50 -2.47 -24.58
CA VAL A 113 -9.40 -3.33 -24.10
C VAL A 113 -8.81 -2.76 -22.82
N ASN A 114 -8.47 -1.47 -22.76
CA ASN A 114 -7.93 -0.83 -21.54
C ASN A 114 -8.87 -1.02 -20.33
N THR A 115 -10.17 -0.81 -20.53
CA THR A 115 -11.18 -0.99 -19.47
C THR A 115 -11.20 -2.44 -18.96
N ARG A 116 -11.28 -3.41 -19.88
CA ARG A 116 -11.34 -4.83 -19.50
C ARG A 116 -10.04 -5.38 -18.93
N LEU A 117 -8.88 -4.86 -19.36
CA LEU A 117 -7.61 -5.19 -18.72
C LEU A 117 -7.57 -4.66 -17.29
N GLY A 118 -8.11 -3.45 -17.03
CA GLY A 118 -8.26 -2.92 -15.68
C GLY A 118 -9.13 -3.81 -14.79
N GLU A 119 -10.24 -4.34 -15.32
CA GLU A 119 -11.12 -5.27 -14.62
C GLU A 119 -10.47 -6.63 -14.37
N ALA A 120 -9.67 -7.12 -15.33
CA ALA A 120 -8.97 -8.40 -15.24
C ALA A 120 -7.71 -8.35 -14.37
N ALA A 121 -7.11 -7.19 -14.18
CA ALA A 121 -5.85 -6.97 -13.45
C ALA A 121 -6.00 -7.12 -11.93
N ALA A 122 -6.67 -8.17 -11.47
CA ALA A 122 -6.80 -8.44 -10.04
C ALA A 122 -5.44 -8.79 -9.42
N ASN A 123 -5.07 -8.11 -8.35
CA ASN A 123 -3.98 -8.37 -7.35
C ASN A 123 -2.59 -8.87 -7.84
N ALA A 124 -2.48 -9.50 -9.01
CA ALA A 124 -1.23 -10.02 -9.58
C ALA A 124 -0.58 -9.06 -10.57
N VAL A 125 -1.36 -8.15 -11.14
CA VAL A 125 -0.95 -7.23 -12.20
C VAL A 125 -1.31 -5.81 -11.81
N SER A 126 -0.33 -4.92 -11.84
CA SER A 126 -0.51 -3.48 -11.69
C SER A 126 -0.43 -2.80 -13.05
N LEU A 127 -1.31 -1.85 -13.30
CA LEU A 127 -1.34 -1.11 -14.57
C LEU A 127 -0.77 0.29 -14.41
N VAL A 128 0.01 0.72 -15.40
CA VAL A 128 0.38 2.11 -15.60
C VAL A 128 -0.54 2.69 -16.67
N ASP A 129 -1.33 3.69 -16.30
CA ASP A 129 -2.34 4.28 -17.19
C ASP A 129 -1.71 5.26 -18.19
N CYS A 130 -1.11 4.70 -19.26
CA CYS A 130 -0.48 5.47 -20.33
C CYS A 130 -1.49 6.33 -21.11
N GLU A 131 -2.77 5.92 -21.18
CA GLU A 131 -3.81 6.76 -21.77
C GLU A 131 -3.97 8.07 -21.00
N ARG A 132 -4.09 7.99 -19.67
CA ARG A 132 -4.13 9.17 -18.81
C ARG A 132 -2.86 10.01 -18.92
N LEU A 133 -1.68 9.38 -18.95
CA LEU A 133 -0.40 10.09 -19.06
C LEU A 133 -0.27 10.83 -20.39
N SER A 134 -0.71 10.21 -21.48
CA SER A 134 -0.72 10.83 -22.80
C SER A 134 -1.64 12.05 -22.85
N ALA A 135 -2.79 11.99 -22.17
CA ALA A 135 -3.69 13.13 -22.04
C ALA A 135 -3.11 14.27 -21.18
N LEU A 136 -2.38 13.94 -20.09
CA LEU A 136 -1.75 14.93 -19.21
C LEU A 136 -0.66 15.77 -19.91
N ILE A 137 0.21 15.11 -20.69
CA ILE A 137 1.28 15.81 -21.42
C ILE A 137 0.79 16.41 -22.74
N GLY A 138 -0.33 15.92 -23.24
CA GLY A 138 -0.88 16.17 -24.55
C GLY A 138 -0.48 15.09 -25.56
N LYS A 139 -1.46 14.48 -26.22
CA LYS A 139 -1.26 13.31 -27.09
C LYS A 139 -0.23 13.56 -28.21
N GLN A 140 -0.21 14.76 -28.79
CA GLN A 140 0.78 15.15 -29.82
C GLN A 140 2.23 15.21 -29.29
N ARG A 141 2.39 15.41 -27.97
CA ARG A 141 3.71 15.38 -27.30
C ARG A 141 4.06 14.00 -26.75
N TRP A 142 3.07 13.12 -26.61
CA TRP A 142 3.28 11.75 -26.18
C TRP A 142 4.00 10.90 -27.23
N CYS A 143 3.64 11.07 -28.52
CA CYS A 143 4.22 10.37 -29.65
C CYS A 143 4.98 11.35 -30.55
N ASP A 144 6.12 10.94 -31.07
CA ASP A 144 6.83 11.69 -32.11
C ASP A 144 7.06 10.76 -33.33
N PRO A 145 6.41 11.04 -34.48
CA PRO A 145 6.53 10.20 -35.67
C PRO A 145 7.97 10.02 -36.15
N ARG A 146 8.87 10.97 -35.89
CA ARG A 146 10.29 10.85 -36.25
C ARG A 146 10.96 9.72 -35.50
N TYR A 147 10.77 9.62 -34.19
CA TYR A 147 11.33 8.53 -33.38
C TYR A 147 10.68 7.19 -33.72
N TRP A 148 9.36 7.18 -33.98
CA TRP A 148 8.70 5.98 -34.46
C TRP A 148 9.27 5.47 -35.79
N ASN A 149 9.47 6.36 -36.77
CA ASN A 149 9.98 5.98 -38.07
C ASN A 149 11.44 5.54 -38.00
N MET A 150 12.27 6.19 -37.18
CA MET A 150 13.70 5.90 -37.05
C MET A 150 13.99 4.63 -36.23
N SER A 151 13.30 4.43 -35.12
CA SER A 151 13.68 3.42 -34.11
C SER A 151 12.50 2.65 -33.51
N LYS A 152 11.29 2.87 -34.01
CA LYS A 152 10.05 2.27 -33.43
C LYS A 152 9.84 2.66 -31.96
N GLN A 153 10.32 3.81 -31.54
CA GLN A 153 10.09 4.35 -30.21
C GLN A 153 8.70 4.96 -30.14
N ALA A 154 7.81 4.29 -29.39
CA ALA A 154 6.39 4.65 -29.30
C ALA A 154 6.14 5.91 -28.45
N VAL A 155 6.96 6.14 -27.43
CA VAL A 155 6.83 7.29 -26.51
C VAL A 155 7.94 8.29 -26.78
N ALA A 156 7.57 9.55 -26.99
CA ALA A 156 8.51 10.64 -27.25
C ALA A 156 9.49 10.84 -26.08
N LEU A 157 10.73 11.24 -26.38
CA LEU A 157 11.79 11.42 -25.39
C LEU A 157 11.36 12.38 -24.26
N GLU A 158 10.60 13.43 -24.57
CA GLU A 158 10.12 14.39 -23.58
C GLU A 158 9.06 13.80 -22.63
N ALA A 159 8.34 12.74 -23.04
CA ALA A 159 7.35 12.06 -22.24
C ALA A 159 7.93 10.92 -21.36
N LEU A 160 9.13 10.42 -21.68
CA LEU A 160 9.78 9.34 -20.94
C LEU A 160 9.98 9.65 -19.44
N PRO A 161 10.37 10.88 -19.02
CA PRO A 161 10.47 11.19 -17.59
C PRO A 161 9.14 11.06 -16.85
N LEU A 162 8.02 11.45 -17.48
CA LEU A 162 6.68 11.30 -16.92
C LEU A 162 6.33 9.82 -16.79
N LEU A 163 6.45 9.05 -17.87
CA LEU A 163 6.19 7.61 -17.87
C LEU A 163 7.05 6.88 -16.85
N GLY A 164 8.37 7.14 -16.81
CA GLY A 164 9.29 6.51 -15.87
C GLY A 164 9.00 6.83 -14.41
N ARG A 165 8.53 8.05 -14.10
CA ARG A 165 8.10 8.40 -12.74
C ARG A 165 6.86 7.62 -12.31
N HIS A 166 5.84 7.53 -13.17
CA HIS A 166 4.61 6.80 -12.86
C HIS A 166 4.85 5.29 -12.79
N THR A 167 5.64 4.72 -13.71
CA THR A 167 6.02 3.29 -13.63
C THR A 167 6.77 3.00 -12.33
N ALA A 168 7.73 3.85 -11.93
CA ALA A 168 8.44 3.69 -10.67
C ALA A 168 7.52 3.82 -9.44
N ALA A 169 6.50 4.67 -9.49
CA ALA A 169 5.53 4.82 -8.40
C ALA A 169 4.65 3.58 -8.25
N VAL A 170 4.19 2.99 -9.35
CA VAL A 170 3.43 1.73 -9.34
C VAL A 170 4.31 0.60 -8.79
N ILE A 171 5.56 0.49 -9.24
CA ILE A 171 6.53 -0.47 -8.70
C ILE A 171 6.74 -0.25 -7.19
N ALA A 172 6.90 1.00 -6.75
CA ALA A 172 7.04 1.32 -5.33
C ALA A 172 5.80 0.91 -4.52
N ALA A 173 4.59 1.11 -5.07
CA ALA A 173 3.36 0.66 -4.43
C ALA A 173 3.32 -0.86 -4.27
N ASP A 174 3.72 -1.60 -5.30
CA ASP A 174 3.81 -3.06 -5.27
C ASP A 174 4.86 -3.59 -4.29
N LEU A 175 5.95 -2.84 -4.10
CA LEU A 175 6.99 -3.15 -3.11
C LEU A 175 6.64 -2.65 -1.69
N GLY A 176 5.47 -2.05 -1.48
CA GLY A 176 5.04 -1.52 -0.18
C GLY A 176 5.83 -0.29 0.27
N LEU A 177 6.40 0.47 -0.66
CA LEU A 177 7.18 1.68 -0.40
C LEU A 177 6.34 2.97 -0.45
N SER A 178 5.03 2.85 -0.68
CA SER A 178 4.10 4.00 -0.64
C SER A 178 4.06 4.65 0.73
N ARG A 179 3.88 5.96 0.74
CA ARG A 179 3.65 6.73 1.95
C ARG A 179 2.25 6.45 2.50
N LYS A 180 2.09 6.56 3.82
CA LYS A 180 0.87 6.11 4.51
C LYS A 180 0.10 7.25 5.16
N CYS A 181 0.78 8.35 5.51
CA CYS A 181 0.21 9.40 6.32
C CYS A 181 0.60 10.79 5.81
N LEU A 182 -0.38 11.67 5.71
CA LEU A 182 -0.19 13.11 5.53
C LEU A 182 -0.19 13.81 6.88
N VAL A 183 0.83 14.60 7.13
CA VAL A 183 0.95 15.48 8.29
C VAL A 183 0.67 16.90 7.81
N LEU A 184 -0.50 17.42 8.16
CA LEU A 184 -1.04 18.67 7.64
C LEU A 184 -0.82 19.81 8.61
N ASP A 185 -0.33 20.93 8.13
CA ASP A 185 -0.49 22.20 8.83
C ASP A 185 -1.93 22.72 8.67
N LEU A 186 -2.28 23.80 9.36
CA LEU A 186 -3.62 24.38 9.41
C LEU A 186 -3.70 25.73 8.68
N ASP A 187 -3.13 26.78 9.28
CA ASP A 187 -3.20 28.15 8.78
C ASP A 187 -2.55 28.27 7.40
N ASN A 188 -3.20 28.92 6.47
CA ASN A 188 -2.82 29.03 5.05
C ASN A 188 -2.60 27.67 4.32
N THR A 189 -2.91 26.55 4.97
CA THR A 189 -2.85 25.18 4.39
C THR A 189 -4.23 24.58 4.23
N LEU A 190 -5.05 24.51 5.27
CA LEU A 190 -6.45 24.04 5.21
C LEU A 190 -7.49 25.15 5.06
N TRP A 191 -7.14 26.34 5.41
CA TRP A 191 -7.89 27.58 5.20
C TRP A 191 -6.91 28.74 4.99
N GLY A 192 -7.34 29.83 4.40
CA GLY A 192 -6.52 31.03 4.27
C GLY A 192 -6.63 31.91 5.53
N GLY A 193 -5.51 32.52 5.91
CA GLY A 193 -5.40 33.31 7.13
C GLY A 193 -4.94 32.53 8.35
N VAL A 194 -4.83 33.21 9.48
CA VAL A 194 -4.33 32.70 10.76
C VAL A 194 -5.47 32.71 11.77
N ILE A 195 -5.91 31.54 12.24
CA ILE A 195 -7.09 31.42 13.10
C ILE A 195 -6.99 32.25 14.39
N ALA A 196 -5.79 32.36 14.98
CA ALA A 196 -5.56 33.10 16.20
C ALA A 196 -5.69 34.63 16.00
N GLU A 197 -5.48 35.14 14.79
CA GLU A 197 -5.53 36.55 14.44
C GLU A 197 -6.86 36.93 13.80
N ASP A 198 -7.30 36.16 12.81
CA ASP A 198 -8.46 36.46 11.97
C ASP A 198 -9.77 35.96 12.62
N GLY A 199 -9.68 35.01 13.54
CA GLY A 199 -10.83 34.35 14.15
C GLY A 199 -11.65 33.53 13.15
N LEU A 200 -12.68 32.86 13.65
CA LEU A 200 -13.51 31.94 12.85
C LEU A 200 -14.23 32.62 11.66
N ALA A 201 -14.59 33.87 11.81
CA ALA A 201 -15.28 34.63 10.77
C ALA A 201 -14.34 35.26 9.74
N GLY A 202 -13.04 35.41 10.07
CA GLY A 202 -12.06 36.06 9.22
C GLY A 202 -11.22 35.11 8.37
N ILE A 203 -11.17 33.82 8.73
CA ILE A 203 -10.47 32.84 7.91
C ILE A 203 -11.16 32.65 6.55
N LYS A 204 -10.37 32.44 5.51
CA LYS A 204 -10.84 32.30 4.13
C LYS A 204 -11.13 30.84 3.83
N LEU A 205 -12.40 30.45 3.90
CA LEU A 205 -12.86 29.10 3.63
C LEU A 205 -14.35 29.16 3.19
N GLY A 206 -14.68 28.55 2.07
CA GLY A 206 -16.04 28.52 1.55
C GLY A 206 -16.12 29.03 0.12
N GLN A 207 -17.26 29.64 -0.23
CA GLN A 207 -17.50 30.15 -1.58
C GLN A 207 -16.70 31.42 -1.86
N GLY A 208 -16.31 31.58 -3.12
CA GLY A 208 -15.55 32.74 -3.59
C GLY A 208 -14.06 32.47 -3.79
N PRO A 209 -13.35 33.37 -4.46
CA PRO A 209 -12.00 33.13 -4.97
C PRO A 209 -10.96 32.83 -3.89
N ASP A 210 -11.18 33.39 -2.69
CA ASP A 210 -10.23 33.23 -1.57
C ASP A 210 -10.43 31.93 -0.78
N GLY A 211 -11.60 31.28 -0.87
CA GLY A 211 -11.97 30.12 -0.04
C GLY A 211 -12.13 28.81 -0.79
N GLU A 212 -12.57 28.84 -2.05
CA GLU A 212 -12.89 27.63 -2.84
C GLU A 212 -11.69 26.70 -3.04
N ALA A 213 -10.49 27.26 -3.19
CA ALA A 213 -9.27 26.48 -3.34
C ALA A 213 -9.01 25.58 -2.14
N PHE A 214 -9.22 26.08 -0.92
CA PHE A 214 -9.06 25.32 0.31
C PHE A 214 -10.16 24.26 0.47
N VAL A 215 -11.40 24.58 0.09
CA VAL A 215 -12.50 23.60 0.05
C VAL A 215 -12.16 22.45 -0.88
N ALA A 216 -11.74 22.74 -2.11
CA ALA A 216 -11.35 21.73 -3.09
C ALA A 216 -10.16 20.87 -2.59
N PHE A 217 -9.19 21.48 -1.92
CA PHE A 217 -8.06 20.78 -1.31
C PHE A 217 -8.52 19.83 -0.19
N GLN A 218 -9.38 20.28 0.73
CA GLN A 218 -9.95 19.42 1.77
C GLN A 218 -10.76 18.27 1.20
N GLU A 219 -11.56 18.49 0.15
CA GLU A 219 -12.30 17.42 -0.53
C GLU A 219 -11.36 16.39 -1.16
N TYR A 220 -10.21 16.82 -1.69
CA TYR A 220 -9.20 15.92 -2.21
C TYR A 220 -8.54 15.10 -1.08
N LEU A 221 -8.24 15.71 0.07
CA LEU A 221 -7.75 15.02 1.25
C LEU A 221 -8.74 13.95 1.74
N LEU A 222 -10.04 14.22 1.72
CA LEU A 222 -11.07 13.22 2.03
C LEU A 222 -11.09 12.06 1.04
N LYS A 223 -10.84 12.31 -0.25
CA LYS A 223 -10.69 11.24 -1.25
C LYS A 223 -9.45 10.39 -0.98
N LEU A 224 -8.33 11.00 -0.59
CA LEU A 224 -7.12 10.28 -0.18
C LEU A 224 -7.36 9.46 1.10
N LYS A 225 -8.09 10.01 2.08
CA LYS A 225 -8.50 9.26 3.28
C LYS A 225 -9.29 7.98 2.90
N ARG A 226 -10.27 8.08 2.00
CA ARG A 226 -11.03 6.91 1.50
C ARG A 226 -10.15 5.89 0.79
N LYS A 227 -9.06 6.32 0.18
CA LYS A 227 -8.02 5.46 -0.41
C LYS A 227 -7.12 4.80 0.67
N GLY A 228 -7.30 5.16 1.95
CA GLY A 228 -6.55 4.62 3.08
C GLY A 228 -5.31 5.43 3.48
N VAL A 229 -5.19 6.67 3.02
CA VAL A 229 -4.18 7.61 3.51
C VAL A 229 -4.63 8.15 4.87
N ILE A 230 -3.76 8.08 5.87
CA ILE A 230 -4.01 8.59 7.21
C ILE A 230 -3.80 10.11 7.19
N LEU A 231 -4.72 10.86 7.80
CA LEU A 231 -4.58 12.31 7.96
C LEU A 231 -4.24 12.62 9.42
N THR A 232 -3.24 13.47 9.64
CA THR A 232 -2.85 14.00 10.94
C THR A 232 -2.61 15.49 10.85
N VAL A 233 -2.71 16.19 11.96
CA VAL A 233 -2.45 17.63 12.06
C VAL A 233 -1.19 17.87 12.88
N CYS A 234 -0.34 18.78 12.39
CA CYS A 234 0.84 19.29 13.08
C CYS A 234 0.93 20.81 12.85
N SER A 235 0.46 21.60 13.79
CA SER A 235 0.39 23.05 13.65
C SER A 235 0.92 23.79 14.88
N LYS A 236 1.53 24.95 14.67
CA LYS A 236 1.92 25.89 15.72
C LYS A 236 0.75 26.79 16.07
N ASN A 237 -0.12 26.32 16.93
CA ASN A 237 -1.36 26.98 17.32
C ASN A 237 -1.75 26.61 18.76
N ASN A 238 -2.59 27.43 19.39
CA ASN A 238 -3.30 27.00 20.58
C ASN A 238 -4.34 25.94 20.19
N HIS A 239 -4.35 24.83 20.89
CA HIS A 239 -5.23 23.70 20.59
C HIS A 239 -6.72 24.11 20.53
N ALA A 240 -7.18 24.91 21.50
CA ALA A 240 -8.55 25.36 21.56
C ALA A 240 -8.97 26.23 20.36
N ASP A 241 -8.06 27.02 19.81
CA ASP A 241 -8.34 27.86 18.63
C ASP A 241 -8.32 27.02 17.36
N ALA A 242 -7.34 26.12 17.23
CA ALA A 242 -7.15 25.24 16.09
C ALA A 242 -8.31 24.27 15.84
N ILE A 243 -9.04 23.86 16.86
CA ILE A 243 -10.19 22.95 16.77
C ILE A 243 -11.45 23.68 16.27
N GLN A 244 -11.61 24.96 16.55
CA GLN A 244 -12.85 25.69 16.27
C GLN A 244 -13.31 25.61 14.81
N PRO A 245 -12.45 25.73 13.78
CA PRO A 245 -12.89 25.58 12.38
C PRO A 245 -13.51 24.20 12.10
N PHE A 246 -12.95 23.12 12.66
CA PHE A 246 -13.46 21.76 12.47
C PHE A 246 -14.85 21.55 13.09
N GLU A 247 -15.11 22.22 14.22
CA GLU A 247 -16.37 22.06 14.96
C GLU A 247 -17.46 23.03 14.48
N LYS A 248 -17.09 24.28 14.14
CA LYS A 248 -18.05 25.37 14.03
C LYS A 248 -18.13 25.99 12.63
N HIS A 249 -17.06 25.89 11.79
CA HIS A 249 -17.09 26.55 10.49
C HIS A 249 -17.97 25.76 9.50
N PRO A 250 -19.01 26.38 8.91
CA PRO A 250 -20.00 25.67 8.08
C PRO A 250 -19.40 25.07 6.80
N GLU A 251 -18.37 25.71 6.24
CA GLU A 251 -17.73 25.27 4.99
C GLU A 251 -16.53 24.34 5.22
N MET A 252 -16.20 24.01 6.48
CA MET A 252 -15.15 23.05 6.78
C MET A 252 -15.58 21.65 6.35
N ARG A 253 -14.86 21.05 5.38
CA ARG A 253 -15.13 19.71 4.85
C ARG A 253 -14.53 18.61 5.72
N LEU A 254 -13.31 18.82 6.20
CA LEU A 254 -12.68 17.94 7.16
C LEU A 254 -13.31 18.10 8.54
N LYS A 255 -13.52 16.97 9.22
CA LYS A 255 -14.01 16.93 10.61
C LYS A 255 -12.95 16.29 11.50
N LEU A 256 -13.02 16.53 12.81
CA LEU A 256 -12.06 15.94 13.76
C LEU A 256 -11.99 14.42 13.66
N GLN A 257 -13.09 13.77 13.33
CA GLN A 257 -13.13 12.33 13.08
C GLN A 257 -12.33 11.87 11.85
N ASP A 258 -11.98 12.78 10.93
CA ASP A 258 -11.17 12.47 9.76
C ASP A 258 -9.67 12.51 10.08
N ILE A 259 -9.30 13.00 11.24
CA ILE A 259 -7.92 13.20 11.72
C ILE A 259 -7.57 12.10 12.73
N ALA A 260 -6.52 11.34 12.45
CA ALA A 260 -6.07 10.25 13.33
C ALA A 260 -5.36 10.76 14.59
N LEU A 261 -4.61 11.86 14.47
CA LEU A 261 -3.94 12.53 15.57
C LEU A 261 -3.85 14.03 15.30
N PHE A 262 -4.25 14.84 16.28
CA PHE A 262 -4.32 16.28 16.16
C PHE A 262 -3.35 16.94 17.15
N LEU A 263 -2.20 17.43 16.66
CA LEU A 263 -1.20 18.14 17.45
C LEU A 263 -1.16 19.63 17.06
N ALA A 264 -1.76 20.46 17.88
CA ALA A 264 -1.66 21.91 17.81
C ALA A 264 -1.04 22.42 19.11
N ASN A 265 0.19 22.83 19.07
CA ASN A 265 0.98 23.33 20.19
C ASN A 265 2.15 24.18 19.67
N TRP A 266 2.96 24.74 20.58
CA TRP A 266 4.09 25.61 20.23
C TRP A 266 5.44 24.88 20.16
N GLU A 267 5.44 23.54 20.19
CA GLU A 267 6.64 22.74 20.00
C GLU A 267 7.12 22.79 18.54
N SER A 268 8.36 22.37 18.30
CA SER A 268 8.90 22.33 16.95
C SER A 268 8.13 21.31 16.08
N LYS A 269 7.89 21.63 14.80
CA LYS A 269 7.23 20.68 13.90
C LYS A 269 7.97 19.35 13.76
N PRO A 270 9.32 19.30 13.68
CA PRO A 270 10.05 18.03 13.71
C PRO A 270 9.76 17.16 14.94
N ASP A 271 9.64 17.75 16.14
CA ASP A 271 9.38 16.98 17.37
C ASP A 271 7.94 16.47 17.41
N ASN A 272 6.98 17.30 16.98
CA ASN A 272 5.59 16.88 16.80
C ASN A 272 5.47 15.76 15.75
N ILE A 273 6.21 15.81 14.63
CA ILE A 273 6.21 14.75 13.61
C ILE A 273 6.79 13.46 14.18
N ARG A 274 7.86 13.51 14.99
CA ARG A 274 8.36 12.32 15.70
C ARG A 274 7.33 11.75 16.66
N THR A 275 6.61 12.61 17.37
CA THR A 275 5.52 12.22 18.27
C THR A 275 4.39 11.54 17.49
N ILE A 276 3.98 12.08 16.32
CA ILE A 276 3.01 11.45 15.43
C ILE A 276 3.48 10.05 15.00
N ALA A 277 4.72 9.94 14.51
CA ALA A 277 5.30 8.68 14.07
C ALA A 277 5.29 7.63 15.21
N LYS A 278 5.70 8.03 16.41
CA LYS A 278 5.73 7.18 17.60
C LYS A 278 4.33 6.75 18.03
N THR A 279 3.39 7.69 18.14
CA THR A 279 2.01 7.43 18.58
C THR A 279 1.28 6.50 17.62
N LEU A 280 1.42 6.73 16.33
CA LEU A 280 0.80 5.89 15.31
C LEU A 280 1.61 4.60 15.01
N GLN A 281 2.83 4.48 15.55
CA GLN A 281 3.80 3.40 15.27
C GLN A 281 4.00 3.18 13.77
N ILE A 282 4.25 4.25 13.05
CA ILE A 282 4.63 4.25 11.63
C ILE A 282 6.01 4.85 11.48
N GLY A 283 6.79 4.38 10.50
CA GLY A 283 8.11 4.93 10.23
C GLY A 283 8.03 6.38 9.76
N LEU A 284 9.05 7.20 10.06
CA LEU A 284 9.17 8.56 9.51
C LEU A 284 9.16 8.55 7.98
N ASP A 285 9.72 7.51 7.38
CA ASP A 285 9.73 7.27 5.93
C ASP A 285 8.36 6.97 5.32
N ALA A 286 7.32 6.83 6.13
CA ALA A 286 5.93 6.67 5.69
C ALA A 286 5.11 7.96 5.80
N LEU A 287 5.71 9.04 6.28
CA LEU A 287 5.08 10.35 6.49
C LEU A 287 5.35 11.30 5.33
N VAL A 288 4.38 12.17 5.07
CA VAL A 288 4.49 13.27 4.11
C VAL A 288 4.00 14.54 4.79
N PHE A 289 4.87 15.53 4.89
CA PHE A 289 4.56 16.82 5.51
C PHE A 289 4.04 17.83 4.47
N VAL A 290 2.96 18.49 4.80
CA VAL A 290 2.25 19.45 3.95
C VAL A 290 2.07 20.76 4.73
N ASP A 291 2.70 21.82 4.27
CA ASP A 291 2.79 23.10 4.96
C ASP A 291 3.03 24.22 3.93
N ASP A 292 2.34 25.35 4.06
CA ASP A 292 2.51 26.50 3.17
C ASP A 292 3.81 27.27 3.44
N ASN A 293 4.30 27.24 4.70
CA ASN A 293 5.47 28.01 5.14
C ASN A 293 6.78 27.37 4.66
N PRO A 294 7.55 28.02 3.77
CA PRO A 294 8.81 27.47 3.26
C PRO A 294 9.86 27.26 4.33
N VAL A 295 9.85 28.06 5.41
CA VAL A 295 10.80 27.93 6.53
C VAL A 295 10.54 26.66 7.32
N GLU A 296 9.28 26.37 7.65
CA GLU A 296 8.91 25.13 8.36
C GLU A 296 9.21 23.90 7.49
N ARG A 297 8.94 23.97 6.19
CA ARG A 297 9.31 22.90 5.25
C ARG A 297 10.81 22.63 5.23
N GLU A 298 11.63 23.69 5.25
CA GLU A 298 13.09 23.53 5.23
C GLU A 298 13.61 22.97 6.57
N ILE A 299 13.04 23.40 7.69
CA ILE A 299 13.34 22.84 9.01
C ILE A 299 13.05 21.33 9.03
N VAL A 300 11.86 20.91 8.54
CA VAL A 300 11.51 19.48 8.49
C VAL A 300 12.47 18.71 7.58
N ARG A 301 12.80 19.21 6.38
CA ARG A 301 13.77 18.55 5.49
C ARG A 301 15.15 18.37 6.13
N LYS A 302 15.59 19.35 6.91
CA LYS A 302 16.91 19.32 7.57
C LYS A 302 16.96 18.36 8.75
N PHE A 303 15.92 18.32 9.58
CA PHE A 303 15.90 17.55 10.82
C PHE A 303 15.23 16.18 10.71
N LEU A 304 14.47 15.94 9.64
CA LEU A 304 13.76 14.68 9.34
C LEU A 304 13.89 14.36 7.84
N PRO A 305 15.08 14.02 7.35
CA PRO A 305 15.32 13.77 5.94
C PRO A 305 14.55 12.55 5.40
N GLU A 306 14.02 11.68 6.28
CA GLU A 306 13.19 10.54 5.93
C GLU A 306 11.75 10.94 5.58
N VAL A 307 11.29 12.11 6.07
CA VAL A 307 9.93 12.62 5.82
C VAL A 307 9.91 13.36 4.48
N ASP A 308 9.01 12.94 3.61
CA ASP A 308 8.80 13.68 2.37
C ASP A 308 8.05 15.00 2.65
N VAL A 309 8.46 16.05 1.98
CA VAL A 309 7.90 17.40 2.16
C VAL A 309 7.34 17.92 0.85
N ILE A 310 6.03 18.17 0.79
CA ILE A 310 5.35 18.71 -0.38
C ILE A 310 5.73 20.19 -0.56
N PRO A 311 6.22 20.59 -1.74
CA PRO A 311 6.54 21.99 -2.03
C PRO A 311 5.27 22.75 -2.44
N LEU A 312 4.38 23.06 -1.47
CA LEU A 312 3.18 23.85 -1.77
C LEU A 312 3.56 25.19 -2.41
N PRO A 313 2.91 25.61 -3.50
CA PRO A 313 3.09 26.91 -4.12
C PRO A 313 2.47 28.01 -3.25
N GLU A 314 2.70 29.29 -3.59
CA GLU A 314 2.09 30.43 -2.88
C GLU A 314 0.58 30.51 -3.14
N ASP A 315 0.13 30.18 -4.37
CA ASP A 315 -1.30 30.22 -4.75
C ASP A 315 -2.00 28.92 -4.37
N PRO A 316 -2.96 28.94 -3.44
CA PRO A 316 -3.70 27.77 -2.98
C PRO A 316 -4.48 27.05 -4.09
N SER A 317 -4.81 27.72 -5.20
CA SER A 317 -5.47 27.10 -6.36
C SER A 317 -4.69 25.94 -6.95
N TYR A 318 -3.38 25.88 -6.71
CA TYR A 318 -2.51 24.80 -7.17
C TYR A 318 -2.21 23.72 -6.12
N TYR A 319 -2.69 23.85 -4.88
CA TYR A 319 -2.43 22.89 -3.80
C TYR A 319 -2.88 21.48 -4.17
N LEU A 320 -4.13 21.35 -4.64
CA LEU A 320 -4.68 20.07 -5.09
C LEU A 320 -3.80 19.44 -6.17
N ARG A 321 -3.44 20.22 -7.20
CA ARG A 321 -2.59 19.73 -8.29
C ARG A 321 -1.23 19.30 -7.79
N THR A 322 -0.59 20.11 -6.95
CA THR A 322 0.73 19.80 -6.36
C THR A 322 0.70 18.51 -5.55
N LEU A 323 -0.34 18.30 -4.74
CA LEU A 323 -0.49 17.06 -3.99
C LEU A 323 -0.83 15.88 -4.90
N SER A 324 -1.62 16.07 -5.98
CA SER A 324 -1.95 15.00 -6.93
C SER A 324 -0.74 14.55 -7.76
N ASP A 325 0.23 15.43 -7.97
CA ASP A 325 1.49 15.13 -8.67
C ASP A 325 2.51 14.40 -7.77
N TYR A 326 2.20 14.25 -6.48
CA TYR A 326 2.99 13.46 -5.54
C TYR A 326 2.61 11.98 -5.63
N LEU A 327 3.39 11.21 -6.36
CA LEU A 327 3.05 9.85 -6.78
C LEU A 327 3.23 8.78 -5.69
N LEU A 328 3.90 9.06 -4.57
CA LEU A 328 4.15 8.05 -3.54
C LEU A 328 2.95 7.76 -2.61
N LEU A 329 1.80 8.38 -2.89
CA LEU A 329 0.50 7.96 -2.33
C LEU A 329 -0.21 6.92 -3.21
N GLU A 330 0.49 6.34 -4.22
CA GLU A 330 -0.07 5.31 -5.09
C GLU A 330 -0.37 4.02 -4.32
N THR A 331 -1.38 3.27 -4.75
CA THR A 331 -1.74 1.98 -4.17
C THR A 331 -2.08 1.00 -5.29
N SER A 332 -1.63 -0.23 -5.14
CA SER A 332 -1.91 -1.31 -6.09
C SER A 332 -3.26 -2.01 -5.86
N SER A 333 -3.90 -1.78 -4.72
CA SER A 333 -5.20 -2.37 -4.37
C SER A 333 -5.96 -1.50 -3.38
N LEU A 334 -7.28 -1.58 -3.41
CA LEU A 334 -8.18 -0.93 -2.46
C LEU A 334 -9.12 -1.97 -1.85
N THR A 335 -9.21 -1.99 -0.52
CA THR A 335 -10.11 -2.88 0.23
C THR A 335 -11.03 -2.08 1.14
N ALA A 336 -12.13 -2.69 1.60
CA ALA A 336 -13.06 -2.04 2.54
C ALA A 336 -12.35 -1.56 3.81
N GLU A 337 -11.36 -2.32 4.31
CA GLU A 337 -10.60 -1.93 5.50
C GLU A 337 -9.69 -0.70 5.28
N ASP A 338 -9.37 -0.34 4.04
CA ASP A 338 -8.60 0.88 3.77
C ASP A 338 -9.43 2.14 4.12
N THR A 339 -10.76 2.09 4.00
CA THR A 339 -11.65 3.19 4.36
C THR A 339 -11.76 3.41 5.87
N GLU A 340 -11.56 2.37 6.66
CA GLU A 340 -11.62 2.39 8.13
C GLU A 340 -10.25 2.69 8.77
N ARG A 341 -9.21 2.80 7.97
CA ARG A 341 -7.82 2.93 8.47
C ARG A 341 -7.63 4.09 9.43
N THR A 342 -8.18 5.28 9.12
CA THR A 342 -8.08 6.45 9.99
C THR A 342 -8.69 6.19 11.37
N ASP A 343 -9.85 5.52 11.44
CA ASP A 343 -10.52 5.21 12.71
C ASP A 343 -9.69 4.22 13.53
N GLN A 344 -9.08 3.24 12.89
CA GLN A 344 -8.18 2.29 13.55
C GLN A 344 -6.94 2.99 14.14
N TYR A 345 -6.35 3.96 13.44
CA TYR A 345 -5.20 4.72 13.94
C TYR A 345 -5.60 5.73 15.02
N ARG A 346 -6.81 6.30 14.96
CA ARG A 346 -7.35 7.15 16.01
C ARG A 346 -7.59 6.36 17.30
N ALA A 347 -8.20 5.18 17.22
CA ALA A 347 -8.36 4.28 18.36
C ALA A 347 -6.98 3.92 18.96
N ARG A 348 -5.97 3.73 18.11
CA ARG A 348 -4.60 3.50 18.58
C ARG A 348 -4.03 4.67 19.37
N ALA A 349 -4.18 5.90 18.89
CA ALA A 349 -3.71 7.08 19.61
C ALA A 349 -4.34 7.16 21.01
N GLN A 350 -5.64 6.91 21.12
CA GLN A 350 -6.35 6.83 22.42
C GLN A 350 -5.81 5.72 23.32
N ILE A 351 -5.51 4.56 22.74
CA ILE A 351 -4.93 3.43 23.49
C ILE A 351 -3.54 3.78 24.02
N MET A 352 -2.70 4.48 23.26
CA MET A 352 -1.38 4.92 23.73
C MET A 352 -1.47 5.90 24.92
N GLU A 353 -2.45 6.80 24.91
CA GLU A 353 -2.72 7.67 26.06
C GLU A 353 -3.11 6.89 27.32
N LEU A 354 -3.93 5.84 27.15
CA LEU A 354 -4.32 4.96 28.24
C LEU A 354 -3.17 4.09 28.75
N GLU A 355 -2.30 3.61 27.85
CA GLU A 355 -1.10 2.86 28.20
C GLU A 355 -0.17 3.74 29.07
N ALA A 356 0.03 4.99 28.67
CA ALA A 356 0.83 5.94 29.44
C ALA A 356 0.25 6.25 30.83
N ALA A 357 -1.08 6.11 31.00
CA ALA A 357 -1.78 6.32 32.27
C ALA A 357 -1.92 5.04 33.12
N ALA A 358 -1.61 3.85 32.59
CA ALA A 358 -1.75 2.58 33.28
C ALA A 358 -0.62 2.33 34.31
N GLY A 359 -0.94 1.68 35.41
CA GLY A 359 0.02 1.35 36.46
C GLY A 359 0.96 0.19 36.11
N SER A 360 0.53 -0.75 35.24
CA SER A 360 1.35 -1.85 34.71
C SER A 360 0.95 -2.19 33.27
N ILE A 361 1.88 -2.79 32.51
CA ILE A 361 1.63 -3.22 31.13
C ILE A 361 0.62 -4.37 31.08
N GLU A 362 0.63 -5.25 32.06
CA GLU A 362 -0.28 -6.39 32.16
C GLU A 362 -1.73 -5.93 32.40
N ASP A 363 -1.93 -4.95 33.28
CA ASP A 363 -3.26 -4.38 33.57
C ASP A 363 -3.80 -3.63 32.35
N PHE A 364 -2.92 -2.95 31.63
CA PHE A 364 -3.25 -2.34 30.36
C PHE A 364 -3.74 -3.40 29.35
N TYR A 365 -2.98 -4.50 29.11
CA TYR A 365 -3.39 -5.56 28.17
C TYR A 365 -4.71 -6.21 28.57
N ARG A 366 -4.95 -6.47 29.86
CA ARG A 366 -6.22 -6.98 30.36
C ARG A 366 -7.37 -6.00 30.10
N SER A 367 -7.11 -4.68 30.24
CA SER A 367 -8.11 -3.64 30.01
C SER A 367 -8.60 -3.58 28.56
N LEU A 368 -7.76 -3.98 27.60
CA LEU A 368 -8.09 -3.99 26.17
C LEU A 368 -9.14 -5.06 25.81
N ARG A 369 -9.32 -6.12 26.62
CA ARG A 369 -10.25 -7.23 26.36
C ARG A 369 -10.13 -7.78 24.94
N MET A 370 -8.90 -8.04 24.51
CA MET A 370 -8.61 -8.47 23.16
C MET A 370 -9.18 -9.85 22.85
N GLN A 371 -9.83 -9.97 21.69
CA GLN A 371 -10.32 -11.22 21.11
C GLN A 371 -9.68 -11.43 19.74
N ALA A 372 -9.35 -12.68 19.40
CA ALA A 372 -8.79 -13.02 18.10
C ALA A 372 -9.55 -14.19 17.47
N ILE A 373 -9.87 -14.05 16.19
CA ILE A 373 -10.29 -15.15 15.31
C ILE A 373 -9.10 -15.55 14.47
N VAL A 374 -8.65 -16.80 14.63
CA VAL A 374 -7.54 -17.36 13.85
C VAL A 374 -8.06 -18.51 13.00
N VAL A 375 -8.03 -18.31 11.69
CA VAL A 375 -8.60 -19.26 10.72
C VAL A 375 -7.61 -19.57 9.61
N PRO A 376 -7.74 -20.72 8.95
CA PRO A 376 -7.07 -20.96 7.66
C PRO A 376 -7.49 -19.93 6.62
N PHE A 377 -6.69 -19.76 5.57
CA PHE A 377 -7.05 -18.90 4.45
C PHE A 377 -8.30 -19.43 3.74
N ASP A 378 -9.17 -18.53 3.33
CA ASP A 378 -10.27 -18.81 2.43
C ASP A 378 -10.24 -17.84 1.22
N ALA A 379 -10.91 -18.21 0.14
CA ALA A 379 -10.90 -17.46 -1.12
C ALA A 379 -11.33 -15.99 -0.95
N SER A 380 -12.26 -15.71 -0.02
CA SER A 380 -12.77 -14.34 0.21
C SER A 380 -11.75 -13.43 0.88
N GLN A 381 -10.82 -14.01 1.64
CA GLN A 381 -9.80 -13.29 2.39
C GLN A 381 -8.49 -13.11 1.59
N LEU A 382 -8.24 -13.91 0.56
CA LEU A 382 -6.98 -13.89 -0.20
C LEU A 382 -6.60 -12.50 -0.73
N PRO A 383 -7.50 -11.66 -1.27
CA PRO A 383 -7.15 -10.31 -1.72
C PRO A 383 -6.60 -9.45 -0.57
N ARG A 384 -7.18 -9.58 0.62
CA ARG A 384 -6.73 -8.83 1.80
C ARG A 384 -5.41 -9.38 2.35
N ILE A 385 -5.23 -10.69 2.34
CA ILE A 385 -3.97 -11.35 2.71
C ILE A 385 -2.85 -10.90 1.79
N ALA A 386 -3.06 -10.91 0.48
CA ALA A 386 -2.09 -10.42 -0.51
C ALA A 386 -1.73 -8.94 -0.28
N GLN A 387 -2.73 -8.11 0.01
CA GLN A 387 -2.51 -6.70 0.32
C GLN A 387 -1.68 -6.53 1.61
N LEU A 388 -1.97 -7.28 2.66
CA LEU A 388 -1.23 -7.21 3.92
C LEU A 388 0.23 -7.64 3.71
N ILE A 389 0.46 -8.74 2.98
CA ILE A 389 1.80 -9.21 2.57
C ILE A 389 2.52 -8.11 1.77
N GLY A 390 1.83 -7.45 0.84
CA GLY A 390 2.39 -6.38 0.02
C GLY A 390 2.78 -5.12 0.82
N LYS A 391 1.98 -4.72 1.80
CA LYS A 391 2.12 -3.45 2.54
C LYS A 391 2.92 -3.55 3.85
N THR A 392 3.23 -4.76 4.35
CA THR A 392 3.89 -4.95 5.65
C THR A 392 5.40 -5.09 5.49
N ASN A 393 6.14 -4.18 6.13
CA ASN A 393 7.60 -4.15 6.11
C ASN A 393 8.22 -4.23 7.52
N GLN A 394 7.62 -3.59 8.53
CA GLN A 394 8.21 -3.46 9.87
C GLN A 394 8.21 -4.78 10.66
N PHE A 395 7.09 -5.50 10.65
CA PHE A 395 7.03 -6.85 11.20
C PHE A 395 6.76 -7.83 10.05
N ASN A 396 7.82 -8.22 9.36
CA ASN A 396 7.82 -9.25 8.33
C ASN A 396 9.19 -9.93 8.37
N LEU A 397 9.21 -11.17 8.85
CA LEU A 397 10.46 -11.84 9.18
C LEU A 397 11.27 -12.27 7.96
N THR A 398 10.60 -12.60 6.85
CA THR A 398 11.30 -13.06 5.65
C THR A 398 11.21 -12.08 4.48
N THR A 399 10.38 -11.06 4.61
CA THR A 399 10.08 -10.06 3.55
C THR A 399 9.61 -10.65 2.22
N ARG A 400 9.26 -11.94 2.20
CA ARG A 400 8.73 -12.63 1.03
C ARG A 400 7.38 -12.01 0.63
N ARG A 401 7.14 -11.94 -0.68
CA ARG A 401 5.90 -11.42 -1.26
C ARG A 401 5.25 -12.54 -2.06
N HIS A 402 3.97 -12.77 -1.80
CA HIS A 402 3.20 -13.80 -2.47
C HIS A 402 2.06 -13.16 -3.27
N GLY A 403 1.97 -13.52 -4.55
CA GLY A 403 0.84 -13.14 -5.40
C GLY A 403 -0.39 -14.04 -5.16
N MET A 404 -1.53 -13.67 -5.76
CA MET A 404 -2.79 -14.39 -5.59
C MET A 404 -2.68 -15.86 -5.98
N ALA A 405 -2.10 -16.17 -7.15
CA ALA A 405 -1.95 -17.54 -7.63
C ALA A 405 -1.13 -18.43 -6.66
N GLN A 406 -0.11 -17.84 -6.00
CA GLN A 406 0.66 -18.58 -4.99
C GLN A 406 -0.13 -18.80 -3.71
N LEU A 407 -0.91 -17.81 -3.27
CA LEU A 407 -1.77 -17.95 -2.10
C LEU A 407 -2.86 -19.00 -2.33
N GLU A 408 -3.44 -19.03 -3.52
CA GLU A 408 -4.38 -20.06 -3.95
C GLU A 408 -3.72 -21.45 -3.97
N ALA A 409 -2.49 -21.55 -4.47
CA ALA A 409 -1.73 -22.80 -4.46
C ALA A 409 -1.44 -23.29 -3.03
N PHE A 410 -1.11 -22.37 -2.10
CA PHE A 410 -0.90 -22.75 -0.69
C PHE A 410 -2.19 -23.27 -0.02
N VAL A 411 -3.36 -22.74 -0.40
CA VAL A 411 -4.66 -23.22 0.11
C VAL A 411 -4.96 -24.63 -0.36
N LEU A 412 -4.54 -24.99 -1.57
CA LEU A 412 -4.81 -26.29 -2.17
C LEU A 412 -3.79 -27.38 -1.76
N ASP A 413 -2.59 -26.98 -1.32
CA ASP A 413 -1.52 -27.90 -0.95
C ASP A 413 -1.59 -28.24 0.55
N SER A 414 -1.96 -29.46 0.87
CA SER A 414 -2.08 -29.96 2.25
C SER A 414 -0.77 -29.98 3.04
N SER A 415 0.39 -29.84 2.39
CA SER A 415 1.68 -29.69 3.07
C SER A 415 1.87 -28.30 3.70
N TYR A 416 1.02 -27.33 3.34
CA TYR A 416 1.05 -25.99 3.91
C TYR A 416 0.06 -25.81 5.05
N VAL A 417 0.52 -25.14 6.09
CA VAL A 417 -0.31 -24.56 7.16
C VAL A 417 -0.34 -23.07 6.94
N HIS A 418 -1.52 -22.51 6.83
CA HIS A 418 -1.72 -21.08 6.67
C HIS A 418 -2.73 -20.58 7.70
N LEU A 419 -2.39 -19.48 8.37
CA LEU A 419 -3.18 -18.87 9.44
C LEU A 419 -3.36 -17.38 9.17
N ALA A 420 -4.58 -16.93 9.29
CA ALA A 420 -4.99 -15.53 9.23
C ALA A 420 -5.63 -15.13 10.56
N LEU A 421 -5.10 -14.09 11.21
CA LEU A 421 -5.59 -13.59 12.48
C LEU A 421 -6.30 -12.25 12.30
N ARG A 422 -7.57 -12.22 12.72
CA ARG A 422 -8.34 -10.99 12.93
C ARG A 422 -8.35 -10.67 14.40
N LEU A 423 -8.17 -9.38 14.74
CA LEU A 423 -8.15 -8.89 16.12
C LEU A 423 -9.26 -7.87 16.34
N ARG A 424 -9.94 -7.98 17.47
CA ARG A 424 -10.84 -6.96 17.99
C ARG A 424 -10.48 -6.67 19.44
N ASP A 425 -10.50 -5.39 19.83
CA ASP A 425 -10.43 -4.97 21.22
C ASP A 425 -11.69 -4.16 21.60
N ARG A 426 -11.75 -3.66 22.83
CA ARG A 426 -12.90 -2.87 23.30
C ARG A 426 -13.09 -1.55 22.57
N TYR A 427 -12.11 -1.09 21.80
CA TYR A 427 -12.12 0.21 21.12
C TYR A 427 -12.42 0.09 19.62
N THR A 428 -11.95 -0.98 18.98
CA THR A 428 -12.11 -1.14 17.53
C THR A 428 -11.96 -2.58 17.05
N ASP A 429 -12.52 -2.86 15.86
CA ASP A 429 -12.16 -4.04 15.05
C ASP A 429 -10.95 -3.67 14.19
N HIS A 430 -9.82 -4.30 14.47
CA HIS A 430 -8.57 -4.09 13.72
C HIS A 430 -8.56 -4.81 12.37
N GLY A 431 -9.56 -5.65 12.09
CA GLY A 431 -9.62 -6.49 10.91
C GLY A 431 -8.53 -7.56 10.86
N LEU A 432 -8.11 -7.94 9.67
CA LEU A 432 -7.00 -8.88 9.45
C LEU A 432 -5.67 -8.20 9.77
N VAL A 433 -4.97 -8.69 10.79
CA VAL A 433 -3.75 -8.05 11.32
C VAL A 433 -2.50 -8.90 11.28
N SER A 434 -2.62 -10.23 11.18
CA SER A 434 -1.45 -11.10 11.08
C SER A 434 -1.69 -12.26 10.12
N VAL A 435 -0.64 -12.66 9.44
CA VAL A 435 -0.63 -13.78 8.48
C VAL A 435 0.61 -14.62 8.74
N MET A 436 0.41 -15.94 8.76
CA MET A 436 1.49 -16.91 8.87
C MET A 436 1.29 -18.03 7.85
N ILE A 437 2.36 -18.39 7.17
CA ILE A 437 2.42 -19.51 6.21
C ILE A 437 3.59 -20.38 6.63
N ALA A 438 3.34 -21.67 6.82
CA ALA A 438 4.36 -22.63 7.16
C ALA A 438 4.20 -23.90 6.32
N ARG A 439 5.28 -24.63 6.08
CA ARG A 439 5.28 -25.86 5.31
C ARG A 439 5.79 -27.04 6.14
N GLN A 440 5.07 -28.14 6.11
CA GLN A 440 5.49 -29.38 6.75
C GLN A 440 6.63 -30.03 5.96
N GLN A 441 7.74 -30.34 6.64
CA GLN A 441 8.91 -31.04 6.11
C GLN A 441 9.28 -32.16 7.08
N GLY A 442 8.70 -33.33 6.88
CA GLY A 442 8.83 -34.42 7.83
C GLY A 442 8.17 -34.09 9.17
N ASP A 443 8.95 -34.09 10.23
CA ASP A 443 8.53 -33.74 11.60
C ASP A 443 8.78 -32.29 11.99
N ILE A 444 9.18 -31.47 11.03
CA ILE A 444 9.42 -30.03 11.21
C ILE A 444 8.30 -29.24 10.50
N LEU A 445 7.73 -28.22 11.15
CA LEU A 445 6.90 -27.22 10.52
C LEU A 445 7.72 -25.94 10.28
N ASP A 446 8.07 -25.67 9.02
CA ASP A 446 8.97 -24.59 8.60
C ASP A 446 8.18 -23.33 8.25
N ILE A 447 8.41 -22.25 8.97
CA ILE A 447 7.73 -20.96 8.81
C ILE A 447 8.32 -20.24 7.59
N ASP A 448 7.58 -20.22 6.48
CA ASP A 448 7.94 -19.51 5.26
C ASP A 448 7.72 -18.01 5.37
N THR A 449 6.57 -17.62 5.92
CA THR A 449 6.16 -16.21 6.04
C THR A 449 5.47 -15.99 7.38
N TRP A 450 5.92 -14.98 8.10
CA TRP A 450 5.23 -14.47 9.27
C TRP A 450 5.31 -12.95 9.27
N LEU A 451 4.13 -12.33 9.23
CA LEU A 451 4.02 -10.88 9.22
C LEU A 451 2.82 -10.40 10.05
N MET A 452 2.90 -9.16 10.49
CA MET A 452 1.87 -8.53 11.29
C MET A 452 1.78 -7.04 11.02
N SER A 453 0.56 -6.52 11.03
CA SER A 453 0.30 -5.09 10.92
C SER A 453 0.96 -4.30 12.06
N CYS A 454 1.59 -3.18 11.75
CA CYS A 454 2.22 -2.31 12.76
C CYS A 454 1.20 -1.82 13.83
N ARG A 455 -0.09 -1.84 13.54
CA ARG A 455 -1.16 -1.41 14.47
C ARG A 455 -1.26 -2.24 15.75
N VAL A 456 -0.77 -3.47 15.73
CA VAL A 456 -0.94 -4.43 16.84
C VAL A 456 0.36 -5.02 17.35
N ILE A 457 1.50 -4.54 16.87
CA ILE A 457 2.82 -4.95 17.36
C ILE A 457 2.94 -4.63 18.85
N GLY A 458 3.50 -5.56 19.62
CA GLY A 458 3.71 -5.41 21.07
C GLY A 458 2.43 -5.60 21.90
N ARG A 459 1.36 -6.18 21.34
CA ARG A 459 0.11 -6.49 22.06
C ARG A 459 -0.10 -7.97 22.27
N THR A 460 0.96 -8.77 22.30
CA THR A 460 0.95 -10.23 22.48
C THR A 460 0.21 -11.02 21.38
N VAL A 461 -0.11 -10.37 20.26
CA VAL A 461 -0.70 -11.02 19.07
C VAL A 461 0.28 -12.04 18.48
N GLU A 462 1.59 -11.76 18.58
CA GLU A 462 2.69 -12.63 18.21
C GLU A 462 2.58 -13.98 18.91
N THR A 463 2.38 -13.94 20.21
CA THR A 463 2.24 -15.11 21.06
C THR A 463 1.02 -15.93 20.67
N THR A 464 -0.09 -15.26 20.36
CA THR A 464 -1.34 -15.91 19.92
C THR A 464 -1.15 -16.65 18.59
N MET A 465 -0.45 -16.04 17.63
CA MET A 465 -0.16 -16.70 16.35
C MET A 465 0.72 -17.92 16.52
N LEU A 466 1.77 -17.83 17.34
CA LEU A 466 2.66 -18.95 17.63
C LEU A 466 1.96 -20.06 18.41
N GLU A 467 1.09 -19.74 19.37
CA GLU A 467 0.25 -20.73 20.05
C GLU A 467 -0.57 -21.54 19.05
N GLN A 468 -1.27 -20.87 18.14
CA GLN A 468 -2.09 -21.55 17.13
C GLN A 468 -1.24 -22.37 16.16
N LEU A 469 -0.05 -21.90 15.77
CA LEU A 469 0.87 -22.65 14.96
C LEU A 469 1.38 -23.90 15.69
N CYS A 470 1.74 -23.80 16.97
CA CYS A 470 2.14 -24.95 17.81
C CYS A 470 1.02 -26.00 17.88
N ARG A 471 -0.24 -25.58 18.07
CA ARG A 471 -1.40 -26.49 18.08
C ARG A 471 -1.55 -27.23 16.75
N ARG A 472 -1.38 -26.52 15.63
CA ARG A 472 -1.42 -27.16 14.31
C ARG A 472 -0.24 -28.08 14.06
N ALA A 473 0.97 -27.69 14.47
CA ALA A 473 2.16 -28.56 14.39
C ALA A 473 1.96 -29.86 15.15
N ALA A 474 1.45 -29.79 16.37
CA ALA A 474 1.15 -30.98 17.19
C ALA A 474 0.09 -31.89 16.53
N GLN A 475 -0.96 -31.32 15.93
CA GLN A 475 -2.00 -32.07 15.18
C GLN A 475 -1.41 -32.81 13.96
N LEU A 476 -0.38 -32.24 13.33
CA LEU A 476 0.32 -32.82 12.17
C LEU A 476 1.45 -33.80 12.57
N GLY A 477 1.66 -34.00 13.89
CA GLY A 477 2.74 -34.87 14.39
C GLY A 477 4.15 -34.26 14.28
N CYS A 478 4.24 -32.93 14.07
CA CYS A 478 5.53 -32.26 14.07
C CYS A 478 6.09 -32.14 15.49
N THR A 479 7.38 -32.34 15.62
CA THR A 479 8.11 -32.26 16.90
C THR A 479 8.80 -30.92 17.09
N SER A 480 8.97 -30.15 16.01
CA SER A 480 9.67 -28.87 16.06
C SER A 480 9.10 -27.85 15.07
N LEU A 481 9.30 -26.56 15.38
CA LEU A 481 9.09 -25.45 14.47
C LEU A 481 10.45 -24.91 14.03
N ARG A 482 10.55 -24.50 12.78
CA ARG A 482 11.72 -23.78 12.26
C ARG A 482 11.27 -22.44 11.70
N GLY A 483 12.02 -21.38 11.99
CA GLY A 483 11.76 -20.04 11.50
C GLY A 483 13.00 -19.42 10.88
N THR A 484 12.81 -18.56 9.90
CA THR A 484 13.87 -17.78 9.25
C THR A 484 13.66 -16.30 9.49
N TYR A 485 14.72 -15.58 9.83
CA TYR A 485 14.74 -14.13 9.86
C TYR A 485 15.71 -13.59 8.81
N ILE A 486 15.23 -12.75 7.91
CA ILE A 486 16.02 -12.08 6.87
C ILE A 486 16.06 -10.60 7.23
N PRO A 487 17.21 -10.09 7.75
CA PRO A 487 17.30 -8.69 8.19
C PRO A 487 17.21 -7.70 7.04
N THR A 488 16.48 -6.62 7.27
CA THR A 488 16.40 -5.46 6.37
C THR A 488 16.40 -4.18 7.19
N GLN A 489 16.64 -3.03 6.55
CA GLN A 489 16.57 -1.74 7.23
C GLN A 489 15.18 -1.45 7.84
N LYS A 490 14.11 -2.10 7.37
CA LYS A 490 12.73 -1.82 7.77
C LYS A 490 12.15 -2.80 8.80
N ASN A 491 12.73 -4.00 8.95
CA ASN A 491 12.19 -5.03 9.85
C ASN A 491 13.03 -5.26 11.13
N ALA A 492 13.92 -4.34 11.47
CA ALA A 492 14.79 -4.47 12.65
C ALA A 492 14.01 -4.70 13.96
N MET A 493 12.78 -4.16 14.07
CA MET A 493 11.93 -4.37 15.25
C MET A 493 11.39 -5.81 15.38
N ALA A 494 11.46 -6.62 14.35
CA ALA A 494 11.07 -8.02 14.36
C ALA A 494 12.26 -8.98 14.62
N ALA A 495 13.48 -8.46 14.76
CA ALA A 495 14.71 -9.27 14.85
C ALA A 495 14.71 -10.23 16.05
N ASP A 496 14.11 -9.85 17.16
CA ASP A 496 14.05 -10.63 18.38
C ASP A 496 12.75 -11.45 18.56
N ALA A 497 11.87 -11.44 17.55
CA ALA A 497 10.57 -12.10 17.64
C ALA A 497 10.68 -13.59 17.98
N TYR A 498 11.59 -14.33 17.36
CA TYR A 498 11.82 -15.74 17.67
C TYR A 498 12.43 -15.93 19.05
N ALA A 499 13.45 -15.14 19.41
CA ALA A 499 14.13 -15.24 20.69
C ALA A 499 13.18 -15.00 21.87
N LYS A 500 12.33 -13.96 21.80
CA LYS A 500 11.33 -13.62 22.82
C LYS A 500 10.31 -14.73 23.08
N HIS A 501 10.11 -15.62 22.10
CA HIS A 501 9.17 -16.73 22.21
C HIS A 501 9.85 -18.07 22.43
N GLY A 502 11.12 -18.07 22.85
CA GLY A 502 11.85 -19.25 23.28
C GLY A 502 12.42 -20.11 22.14
N PHE A 503 12.48 -19.59 20.92
CA PHE A 503 13.24 -20.22 19.84
C PHE A 503 14.74 -20.07 20.09
N GLU A 504 15.51 -21.06 19.66
CA GLU A 504 16.95 -21.09 19.73
C GLU A 504 17.55 -20.88 18.33
N ARG A 505 18.56 -20.03 18.23
CA ARG A 505 19.24 -19.79 16.96
C ARG A 505 20.17 -20.95 16.64
N VAL A 506 19.90 -21.67 15.58
CA VAL A 506 20.68 -22.86 15.16
C VAL A 506 21.58 -22.61 13.95
N GLY A 507 21.37 -21.51 13.23
CA GLY A 507 22.18 -21.11 12.09
C GLY A 507 22.23 -19.60 11.92
N ASN A 508 23.42 -19.12 11.53
CA ASN A 508 23.64 -17.74 11.09
C ASN A 508 24.38 -17.84 9.75
N HIS A 509 23.67 -17.54 8.69
CA HIS A 509 24.17 -17.58 7.32
C HIS A 509 24.35 -16.15 6.81
N GLU A 510 25.14 -15.97 5.78
CA GLU A 510 25.26 -14.67 5.13
C GLU A 510 23.90 -14.24 4.58
N GLY A 511 23.29 -13.21 5.22
CA GLY A 511 22.00 -12.64 4.84
C GLY A 511 20.75 -13.17 5.57
N PHE A 512 20.81 -14.24 6.40
CA PHE A 512 19.65 -14.70 7.17
C PHE A 512 20.03 -15.53 8.40
N GLU A 513 19.14 -15.57 9.38
CA GLU A 513 19.24 -16.37 10.59
C GLU A 513 18.18 -17.48 10.59
N VAL A 514 18.56 -18.68 11.10
CA VAL A 514 17.65 -19.82 11.28
C VAL A 514 17.44 -20.08 12.76
N TRP A 515 16.18 -20.21 13.14
CA TRP A 515 15.70 -20.40 14.51
C TRP A 515 14.87 -21.68 14.61
N THR A 516 14.96 -22.37 15.74
CA THR A 516 14.23 -23.61 15.99
C THR A 516 13.55 -23.56 17.35
N TYR A 517 12.33 -24.11 17.45
CA TYR A 517 11.60 -24.32 18.69
C TYR A 517 11.28 -25.80 18.82
N ASP A 518 11.80 -26.44 19.88
CA ASP A 518 11.51 -27.84 20.21
C ASP A 518 10.13 -27.92 20.86
N LEU A 519 9.13 -28.29 20.07
CA LEU A 519 7.75 -28.42 20.52
C LEU A 519 7.54 -29.62 21.42
N ALA A 520 8.29 -30.71 21.19
CA ALA A 520 8.17 -31.92 21.99
C ALA A 520 8.71 -31.71 23.41
N ALA A 521 9.81 -30.97 23.57
CA ALA A 521 10.42 -30.70 24.87
C ALA A 521 9.77 -29.52 25.60
N LYS A 522 9.42 -28.43 24.90
CA LYS A 522 8.96 -27.15 25.48
C LYS A 522 7.44 -27.03 25.57
N GLY A 523 6.70 -27.87 24.82
CA GLY A 523 5.23 -27.79 24.74
C GLY A 523 4.71 -26.57 23.99
N LEU A 524 3.43 -26.24 24.17
CA LEU A 524 2.77 -25.13 23.51
C LEU A 524 3.23 -23.78 24.07
N ILE A 525 3.43 -22.81 23.19
CA ILE A 525 3.64 -21.42 23.60
C ILE A 525 2.31 -20.89 24.15
N ALA A 526 2.33 -20.41 25.40
CA ALA A 526 1.11 -19.94 26.09
C ALA A 526 0.82 -18.48 25.81
N ASN A 527 -0.42 -18.18 25.41
CA ASN A 527 -0.96 -16.84 25.29
C ASN A 527 -1.78 -16.48 26.53
N THR A 528 -1.69 -15.23 26.99
CA THR A 528 -2.31 -14.79 28.27
C THR A 528 -3.36 -13.70 28.09
N PHE A 529 -3.22 -12.80 27.11
CA PHE A 529 -3.99 -11.55 27.05
C PHE A 529 -4.96 -11.46 25.89
N VAL A 530 -4.80 -12.30 24.86
CA VAL A 530 -5.71 -12.33 23.71
C VAL A 530 -6.55 -13.59 23.77
N LYS A 531 -7.87 -13.45 23.87
CA LYS A 531 -8.81 -14.59 23.90
C LYS A 531 -9.07 -15.09 22.48
N PRO A 532 -8.64 -16.31 22.11
CA PRO A 532 -9.08 -16.92 20.85
C PRO A 532 -10.59 -17.22 20.93
N VAL A 533 -11.31 -16.87 19.86
CA VAL A 533 -12.77 -17.10 19.74
C VAL A 533 -13.09 -17.59 18.32
N ASP A 534 -14.17 -18.39 18.19
CA ASP A 534 -14.62 -18.86 16.88
C ASP A 534 -15.51 -17.81 16.17
N SER A 535 -16.17 -16.96 16.95
CA SER A 535 -16.95 -15.82 16.48
C SER A 535 -16.85 -14.68 17.49
N TRP A 536 -17.13 -13.43 17.02
CA TRP A 536 -17.09 -12.29 17.94
C TRP A 536 -18.14 -12.43 19.03
N GLU A 537 -17.68 -12.44 20.28
CA GLU A 537 -18.58 -12.32 21.44
C GLU A 537 -19.09 -10.88 21.52
N LEU A 538 -20.37 -10.72 21.81
CA LEU A 538 -20.94 -9.41 22.12
C LEU A 538 -20.26 -8.89 23.39
N ALA A 539 -19.79 -7.65 23.35
CA ALA A 539 -19.24 -7.00 24.54
C ALA A 539 -20.40 -6.89 25.57
N ASP A 540 -20.28 -7.57 26.72
CA ASP A 540 -21.16 -7.39 27.82
C ASP A 540 -21.17 -5.91 28.23
N GLY A 541 -22.28 -5.21 27.99
CA GLY A 541 -22.58 -3.90 28.53
C GLY A 541 -22.14 -2.70 27.71
N ALA A 542 -22.77 -2.50 26.56
CA ALA A 542 -23.00 -1.15 26.01
C ALA A 542 -24.52 -0.89 26.13
N CYS A 543 -24.95 -0.41 27.28
CA CYS A 543 -26.17 0.38 27.46
C CYS A 543 -25.79 1.85 27.49
#